data_33e2633d330aaef74578aaaa91afa0f5
#
_entry.id   33e2633d330aaef74578aaaa91afa0f5
#
_cell.length_a   1.000
_cell.length_b   1.000
_cell.length_c   1.000
_cell.angle_alpha   90.00
_cell.angle_beta   90.00
_cell.angle_gamma   90.00
#
_symmetry.space_group_name_H-M   'P 1'
#
loop_
_entity.id
_entity.type
_entity.pdbx_description
1 polymer ?
#
loop_
_entity_poly.entity_id
_entity_poly.type
_entity_poly.pdbx_seq_one_letter_code
_entity_poly.pdbx_strand_id
1 'polypeptide(L)'
;TGEVIDTMEVSGCVLEAENLEPIKGILVGLYADHADSAFRTKPMLRVSRTDSRGRFVIKGVAPGSYRIYALQDMDGNYMFNQKSEKIAFSHDIIVPSSKPDVRQDTTWIDSLHIKSIDPVKYTHFLPDNIVLKAFTEPLTDRYFLKAERQKANSFSLFFSYGDSILPQIKGLNFDAQDAFLIEASEKKDTITYWLKDTALVNQDTLLMDITYRMTDSTGVLVNKTDSTQEILSKEPYAKRMKALEKELVAWTKKQEKKKKKGEPYDSVMQVKPLDVQLSVSSQLDPDRNIFFTFPTPLAKADTAAIHLYAKHDTLWYRAPMEFLPAGNRIYELRGEWRPDIEYSLEVDSAAFEDIYGLASKPIKQGFKVNSLDTYGTLLVNITSLHDQPLLVQLLDSQDKMVKQVKAVNGVAEFYYLKPQKYYMRLIVDRNDNGVWDTGDYDKDQQAEEVYYYPEEIECKAKWDLTESWDPMARELSRQKPGAITKQKPDKEKKVKNQNAQRAAKLGIQYIPKM
;
A
#
# COMPACT_ATOMS: atom_id res chain seq x y z
N THR A 1 -30.48 -6.47 -38.49
CA THR A 1 -31.49 -6.93 -37.52
C THR A 1 -31.94 -8.30 -37.97
N GLY A 2 -31.52 -9.34 -37.22
CA GLY A 2 -31.93 -10.72 -37.51
C GLY A 2 -33.40 -10.98 -37.16
N GLU A 3 -33.93 -12.08 -37.66
CA GLU A 3 -35.31 -12.50 -37.40
C GLU A 3 -35.57 -12.97 -35.97
N VAL A 4 -34.49 -13.25 -35.20
CA VAL A 4 -34.55 -13.70 -33.80
C VAL A 4 -33.91 -12.65 -32.91
N ILE A 5 -34.62 -12.28 -31.83
CA ILE A 5 -34.10 -11.37 -30.80
C ILE A 5 -33.39 -12.22 -29.75
N ASP A 6 -32.11 -11.93 -29.54
CA ASP A 6 -31.34 -12.53 -28.45
C ASP A 6 -31.89 -12.05 -27.09
N THR A 7 -32.33 -12.97 -26.26
CA THR A 7 -33.04 -12.64 -25.01
C THR A 7 -32.33 -13.04 -23.75
N MET A 8 -31.18 -13.75 -23.83
CA MET A 8 -30.49 -14.23 -22.65
C MET A 8 -29.69 -13.12 -21.96
N GLU A 9 -29.46 -13.29 -20.67
CA GLU A 9 -28.68 -12.38 -19.84
C GLU A 9 -27.61 -13.16 -19.08
N VAL A 10 -26.48 -12.48 -18.84
CA VAL A 10 -25.38 -12.97 -18.02
C VAL A 10 -25.06 -11.90 -17.00
N SER A 11 -24.93 -12.26 -15.72
CA SER A 11 -24.68 -11.29 -14.67
C SER A 11 -23.69 -11.78 -13.61
N GLY A 12 -23.17 -10.82 -12.85
CA GLY A 12 -22.19 -11.07 -11.81
C GLY A 12 -21.66 -9.78 -11.20
N CYS A 13 -20.46 -9.86 -10.64
CA CYS A 13 -19.78 -8.71 -10.07
C CYS A 13 -18.29 -8.69 -10.43
N VAL A 14 -17.70 -7.51 -10.38
CA VAL A 14 -16.27 -7.29 -10.53
C VAL A 14 -15.73 -6.67 -9.24
N LEU A 15 -14.76 -7.33 -8.65
CA LEU A 15 -14.08 -6.95 -7.43
C LEU A 15 -12.60 -6.68 -7.69
N GLU A 16 -12.01 -5.79 -6.92
CA GLU A 16 -10.56 -5.63 -6.89
C GLU A 16 -9.90 -6.91 -6.37
N ALA A 17 -8.93 -7.46 -7.08
CA ALA A 17 -8.30 -8.72 -6.69
C ALA A 17 -7.57 -8.62 -5.34
N GLU A 18 -6.90 -7.50 -5.06
CA GLU A 18 -6.09 -7.29 -3.87
C GLU A 18 -6.92 -7.17 -2.56
N ASN A 19 -8.14 -6.61 -2.66
CA ASN A 19 -8.86 -6.20 -1.45
C ASN A 19 -10.38 -6.35 -1.54
N LEU A 20 -10.90 -7.03 -2.54
CA LEU A 20 -12.33 -7.27 -2.80
C LEU A 20 -13.21 -6.00 -2.79
N GLU A 21 -12.65 -4.83 -3.08
CA GLU A 21 -13.46 -3.63 -3.30
C GLU A 21 -14.32 -3.78 -4.55
N PRO A 22 -15.61 -3.46 -4.50
CA PRO A 22 -16.43 -3.44 -5.70
C PRO A 22 -15.97 -2.33 -6.65
N ILE A 23 -15.74 -2.67 -7.92
CA ILE A 23 -15.28 -1.71 -8.93
C ILE A 23 -16.46 -1.14 -9.67
N LYS A 24 -16.64 0.19 -9.58
CA LYS A 24 -17.66 0.93 -10.32
C LYS A 24 -17.18 1.37 -11.70
N GLY A 25 -18.01 1.14 -12.72
CA GLY A 25 -17.79 1.72 -14.05
C GLY A 25 -16.83 0.96 -14.95
N ILE A 26 -16.27 -0.18 -14.52
CA ILE A 26 -15.45 -1.05 -15.36
C ILE A 26 -16.32 -1.72 -16.42
N LEU A 27 -15.81 -1.85 -17.64
CA LEU A 27 -16.47 -2.58 -18.72
C LEU A 27 -16.38 -4.08 -18.49
N VAL A 28 -17.46 -4.79 -18.74
CA VAL A 28 -17.49 -6.27 -18.78
C VAL A 28 -18.06 -6.71 -20.12
N GLY A 29 -17.35 -7.56 -20.83
CA GLY A 29 -17.74 -7.99 -22.17
C GLY A 29 -17.55 -9.48 -22.41
N LEU A 30 -18.28 -9.99 -23.38
CA LEU A 30 -18.26 -11.37 -23.84
C LEU A 30 -17.56 -11.48 -25.19
N TYR A 31 -16.80 -12.55 -25.37
CA TYR A 31 -16.16 -12.94 -26.63
C TYR A 31 -16.64 -14.33 -27.06
N ALA A 32 -17.17 -14.45 -28.28
CA ALA A 32 -17.47 -15.75 -28.88
C ALA A 32 -16.18 -16.43 -29.41
N ASP A 33 -15.14 -15.66 -29.66
CA ASP A 33 -13.83 -16.17 -30.00
C ASP A 33 -13.09 -16.53 -28.71
N HIS A 34 -12.74 -17.80 -28.58
CA HIS A 34 -12.08 -18.33 -27.39
C HIS A 34 -10.55 -18.20 -27.42
N ALA A 35 -9.98 -17.62 -28.48
CA ALA A 35 -8.55 -17.39 -28.56
C ALA A 35 -8.11 -16.36 -27.51
N ASP A 36 -7.02 -16.62 -26.78
CA ASP A 36 -6.49 -15.69 -25.77
C ASP A 36 -6.11 -14.33 -26.37
N SER A 37 -5.69 -14.31 -27.64
CA SER A 37 -5.40 -13.08 -28.37
C SER A 37 -6.63 -12.21 -28.66
N ALA A 38 -7.85 -12.75 -28.53
CA ALA A 38 -9.08 -12.02 -28.86
C ALA A 38 -9.22 -10.76 -28.00
N PHE A 39 -8.89 -10.82 -26.73
CA PHE A 39 -8.98 -9.70 -25.79
C PHE A 39 -8.05 -8.52 -26.17
N ARG A 40 -6.91 -8.81 -26.83
CA ARG A 40 -5.95 -7.80 -27.29
C ARG A 40 -6.23 -7.30 -28.72
N THR A 41 -6.88 -8.11 -29.54
CA THR A 41 -6.97 -7.86 -30.99
C THR A 41 -8.37 -7.53 -31.50
N LYS A 42 -9.39 -7.78 -30.68
CA LYS A 42 -10.80 -7.57 -31.06
C LYS A 42 -11.48 -6.74 -29.98
N PRO A 43 -12.34 -5.77 -30.37
CA PRO A 43 -13.12 -5.03 -29.39
C PRO A 43 -14.22 -5.90 -28.78
N MET A 44 -14.60 -5.59 -27.54
CA MET A 44 -15.74 -6.21 -26.88
C MET A 44 -17.04 -5.93 -27.66
N LEU A 45 -17.80 -6.95 -28.04
CA LEU A 45 -19.03 -6.81 -28.83
C LEU A 45 -20.27 -6.53 -27.98
N ARG A 46 -20.38 -7.15 -26.83
CA ARG A 46 -21.51 -6.99 -25.90
C ARG A 46 -20.93 -6.58 -24.55
N VAL A 47 -21.18 -5.37 -24.16
CA VAL A 47 -20.58 -4.78 -22.95
C VAL A 47 -21.64 -4.28 -21.98
N SER A 48 -21.32 -4.37 -20.70
CA SER A 48 -22.02 -3.72 -19.61
C SER A 48 -21.02 -2.95 -18.75
N ARG A 49 -21.45 -1.90 -18.07
CA ARG A 49 -20.65 -1.21 -17.05
C ARG A 49 -21.15 -1.61 -15.68
N THR A 50 -20.21 -1.81 -14.76
CA THR A 50 -20.55 -2.15 -13.39
C THR A 50 -21.17 -0.96 -12.64
N ASP A 51 -22.10 -1.26 -11.74
CA ASP A 51 -22.70 -0.31 -10.81
C ASP A 51 -21.76 -0.02 -9.61
N SER A 52 -22.20 0.81 -8.68
CA SER A 52 -21.44 1.15 -7.47
C SER A 52 -21.22 -0.02 -6.48
N ARG A 53 -21.86 -1.14 -6.74
CA ARG A 53 -21.64 -2.40 -6.01
C ARG A 53 -20.81 -3.39 -6.82
N GLY A 54 -20.22 -2.94 -7.92
CA GLY A 54 -19.45 -3.77 -8.84
C GLY A 54 -20.29 -4.72 -9.69
N ARG A 55 -21.62 -4.63 -9.68
CA ARG A 55 -22.50 -5.57 -10.40
C ARG A 55 -22.67 -5.17 -11.84
N PHE A 56 -22.70 -6.17 -12.70
CA PHE A 56 -22.98 -6.02 -14.12
C PHE A 56 -24.11 -6.96 -14.58
N VAL A 57 -24.78 -6.56 -15.65
CA VAL A 57 -25.74 -7.40 -16.37
C VAL A 57 -25.54 -7.17 -17.86
N ILE A 58 -25.15 -8.20 -18.59
CA ILE A 58 -24.99 -8.18 -20.04
C ILE A 58 -26.28 -8.77 -20.64
N LYS A 59 -27.05 -7.93 -21.35
CA LYS A 59 -28.34 -8.29 -21.93
C LYS A 59 -28.24 -8.57 -23.43
N GLY A 60 -29.23 -9.32 -23.95
CA GLY A 60 -29.31 -9.60 -25.36
C GLY A 60 -28.19 -10.49 -25.87
N VAL A 61 -27.87 -11.53 -25.09
CA VAL A 61 -26.85 -12.51 -25.44
C VAL A 61 -27.46 -13.64 -26.25
N ALA A 62 -26.83 -13.98 -27.39
CA ALA A 62 -27.23 -15.12 -28.21
C ALA A 62 -26.89 -16.45 -27.53
N PRO A 63 -27.55 -17.55 -27.86
CA PRO A 63 -27.11 -18.88 -27.48
C PRO A 63 -25.71 -19.16 -28.03
N GLY A 64 -24.83 -19.69 -27.20
CA GLY A 64 -23.44 -19.96 -27.58
C GLY A 64 -22.54 -20.14 -26.35
N SER A 65 -21.25 -20.25 -26.60
CA SER A 65 -20.22 -20.31 -25.56
C SER A 65 -19.33 -19.09 -25.67
N TYR A 66 -18.99 -18.52 -24.52
CA TYR A 66 -18.28 -17.23 -24.44
C TYR A 66 -17.16 -17.26 -23.42
N ARG A 67 -16.10 -16.49 -23.68
CA ARG A 67 -15.20 -16.02 -22.65
C ARG A 67 -15.64 -14.67 -22.12
N ILE A 68 -15.39 -14.40 -20.85
CA ILE A 68 -15.77 -13.15 -20.18
C ILE A 68 -14.53 -12.42 -19.70
N TYR A 69 -14.50 -11.11 -19.95
CA TYR A 69 -13.42 -10.22 -19.55
C TYR A 69 -13.98 -8.94 -18.96
N ALA A 70 -13.23 -8.36 -18.01
CA ALA A 70 -13.45 -6.98 -17.57
C ALA A 70 -12.25 -6.12 -17.98
N LEU A 71 -12.52 -4.85 -18.31
CA LEU A 71 -11.50 -3.90 -18.77
C LEU A 71 -11.81 -2.49 -18.26
N GLN A 72 -10.87 -1.88 -17.59
CA GLN A 72 -10.86 -0.45 -17.35
C GLN A 72 -10.18 0.24 -18.53
N ASP A 73 -10.94 0.39 -19.61
CA ASP A 73 -10.50 0.94 -20.88
C ASP A 73 -10.13 2.42 -20.72
N MET A 74 -8.86 2.74 -20.91
CA MET A 74 -8.29 4.08 -20.69
C MET A 74 -8.32 4.92 -21.99
N ASP A 75 -8.29 4.30 -23.15
CA ASP A 75 -8.21 4.97 -24.45
C ASP A 75 -9.51 4.88 -25.29
N GLY A 76 -10.50 4.11 -24.84
CA GLY A 76 -11.81 4.00 -25.47
C GLY A 76 -11.86 3.06 -26.66
N ASN A 77 -10.91 2.15 -26.79
CA ASN A 77 -10.81 1.22 -27.92
C ASN A 77 -11.50 -0.14 -27.69
N TYR A 78 -11.95 -0.42 -26.45
CA TYR A 78 -12.58 -1.67 -26.02
C TYR A 78 -11.68 -2.92 -26.17
N MET A 79 -10.37 -2.74 -26.16
CA MET A 79 -9.37 -3.81 -26.25
C MET A 79 -8.32 -3.63 -25.17
N PHE A 80 -7.77 -4.73 -24.64
CA PHE A 80 -6.64 -4.66 -23.71
C PHE A 80 -5.34 -4.47 -24.49
N ASN A 81 -4.80 -3.27 -24.48
CA ASN A 81 -3.58 -2.91 -25.19
C ASN A 81 -2.49 -2.28 -24.32
N GLN A 82 -2.80 -1.90 -23.09
CA GLN A 82 -1.87 -1.26 -22.17
C GLN A 82 -1.83 -2.02 -20.83
N LYS A 83 -0.64 -2.36 -20.35
CA LYS A 83 -0.45 -3.03 -19.04
C LYS A 83 -0.95 -2.20 -17.85
N SER A 84 -1.09 -0.89 -18.04
CA SER A 84 -1.64 0.01 -17.02
C SER A 84 -3.16 -0.08 -16.88
N GLU A 85 -3.84 -0.71 -17.83
CA GLU A 85 -5.27 -0.94 -17.76
C GLU A 85 -5.58 -2.06 -16.78
N LYS A 86 -6.59 -1.84 -15.95
CA LYS A 86 -7.06 -2.87 -15.03
C LYS A 86 -7.92 -3.87 -15.77
N ILE A 87 -7.64 -5.14 -15.61
CA ILE A 87 -8.30 -6.24 -16.29
C ILE A 87 -8.80 -7.31 -15.32
N ALA A 88 -9.79 -8.07 -15.74
CA ALA A 88 -10.11 -9.36 -15.15
C ALA A 88 -10.49 -10.35 -16.24
N PHE A 89 -10.15 -11.60 -16.03
CA PHE A 89 -10.52 -12.70 -16.92
C PHE A 89 -10.85 -13.96 -16.13
N SER A 90 -11.66 -14.83 -16.75
CA SER A 90 -11.96 -16.16 -16.21
C SER A 90 -11.62 -17.22 -17.26
N HIS A 91 -11.14 -18.37 -16.78
CA HIS A 91 -10.93 -19.56 -17.61
C HIS A 91 -12.25 -20.30 -17.90
N ASP A 92 -13.30 -20.00 -17.14
CA ASP A 92 -14.59 -20.65 -17.29
C ASP A 92 -15.25 -20.20 -18.58
N ILE A 93 -15.80 -21.16 -19.31
CA ILE A 93 -16.61 -20.92 -20.48
C ILE A 93 -18.04 -20.60 -20.03
N ILE A 94 -18.53 -19.45 -20.41
CA ILE A 94 -19.86 -18.96 -20.09
C ILE A 94 -20.84 -19.47 -21.15
N VAL A 95 -21.84 -20.24 -20.72
CA VAL A 95 -22.92 -20.71 -21.58
C VAL A 95 -24.24 -20.12 -21.06
N PRO A 96 -24.76 -19.06 -21.67
CA PRO A 96 -26.02 -18.45 -21.26
C PRO A 96 -27.19 -19.43 -21.36
N SER A 97 -27.99 -19.45 -20.32
CA SER A 97 -29.19 -20.29 -20.26
C SER A 97 -30.30 -19.58 -19.51
N SER A 98 -31.51 -20.16 -19.55
CA SER A 98 -32.61 -19.64 -18.75
C SER A 98 -33.48 -20.78 -18.22
N LYS A 99 -34.07 -20.57 -17.06
CA LYS A 99 -35.04 -21.49 -16.46
C LYS A 99 -36.24 -20.73 -15.89
N PRO A 100 -37.45 -21.31 -15.89
CA PRO A 100 -38.54 -20.73 -15.10
C PRO A 100 -38.22 -20.85 -13.61
N ASP A 101 -38.51 -19.80 -12.87
CA ASP A 101 -38.28 -19.74 -11.43
C ASP A 101 -39.40 -18.91 -10.77
N VAL A 102 -39.44 -18.92 -9.43
CA VAL A 102 -40.41 -18.18 -8.63
C VAL A 102 -39.68 -17.37 -7.59
N ARG A 103 -39.91 -16.07 -7.58
CA ARG A 103 -39.40 -15.18 -6.52
C ARG A 103 -40.54 -14.71 -5.63
N GLN A 104 -40.20 -14.36 -4.41
CA GLN A 104 -41.13 -13.71 -3.49
C GLN A 104 -40.98 -12.18 -3.63
N ASP A 105 -42.04 -11.52 -4.06
CA ASP A 105 -42.13 -10.06 -4.05
C ASP A 105 -42.85 -9.61 -2.80
N THR A 106 -42.18 -8.82 -1.96
CA THR A 106 -42.74 -8.29 -0.71
C THR A 106 -43.26 -6.88 -0.97
N THR A 107 -44.56 -6.71 -0.76
CA THR A 107 -45.20 -5.39 -0.76
C THR A 107 -45.30 -4.88 0.66
N TRP A 108 -44.95 -3.62 0.88
CA TRP A 108 -44.92 -3.00 2.19
C TRP A 108 -46.07 -1.99 2.35
N ILE A 109 -46.70 -1.94 3.55
CA ILE A 109 -47.66 -0.88 3.92
C ILE A 109 -46.89 0.39 4.29
N ASP A 110 -45.84 0.21 5.08
CA ASP A 110 -44.91 1.24 5.53
C ASP A 110 -43.50 0.64 5.70
N SER A 111 -42.55 1.38 6.25
CA SER A 111 -41.16 0.93 6.40
C SER A 111 -40.97 -0.27 7.37
N LEU A 112 -41.99 -0.66 8.10
CA LEU A 112 -41.92 -1.70 9.15
C LEU A 112 -42.92 -2.84 8.94
N HIS A 113 -44.01 -2.60 8.20
CA HIS A 113 -45.13 -3.56 8.09
C HIS A 113 -45.27 -4.10 6.67
N ILE A 114 -45.20 -5.41 6.54
CA ILE A 114 -45.42 -6.11 5.27
C ILE A 114 -46.93 -6.15 4.98
N LYS A 115 -47.33 -5.80 3.76
CA LYS A 115 -48.68 -5.91 3.25
C LYS A 115 -48.97 -7.31 2.73
N SER A 116 -48.09 -7.80 1.86
CA SER A 116 -48.21 -9.14 1.26
C SER A 116 -46.84 -9.65 0.83
N ILE A 117 -46.73 -10.97 0.77
CA ILE A 117 -45.58 -11.67 0.16
C ILE A 117 -46.20 -12.55 -0.93
N ASP A 118 -45.97 -12.17 -2.17
CA ASP A 118 -46.58 -12.83 -3.31
C ASP A 118 -45.53 -13.60 -4.13
N PRO A 119 -45.76 -14.88 -4.47
CA PRO A 119 -44.88 -15.63 -5.36
C PRO A 119 -45.11 -15.18 -6.79
N VAL A 120 -44.07 -14.62 -7.41
CA VAL A 120 -44.11 -14.15 -8.81
C VAL A 120 -43.25 -15.06 -9.67
N LYS A 121 -43.84 -15.62 -10.72
CA LYS A 121 -43.11 -16.41 -11.73
C LYS A 121 -42.29 -15.48 -12.62
N TYR A 122 -41.03 -15.83 -12.85
CA TYR A 122 -40.13 -15.09 -13.73
C TYR A 122 -39.20 -16.03 -14.48
N THR A 123 -38.56 -15.51 -15.54
CA THR A 123 -37.48 -16.21 -16.23
C THR A 123 -36.16 -15.89 -15.53
N HIS A 124 -35.52 -16.89 -14.99
CA HIS A 124 -34.22 -16.78 -14.35
C HIS A 124 -33.14 -17.04 -15.39
N PHE A 125 -32.28 -16.04 -15.63
CA PHE A 125 -31.14 -16.16 -16.54
C PHE A 125 -29.90 -16.59 -15.79
N LEU A 126 -29.10 -17.45 -16.41
CA LEU A 126 -27.90 -18.04 -15.85
C LEU A 126 -26.74 -17.93 -16.86
N PRO A 127 -25.47 -17.82 -16.37
CA PRO A 127 -25.07 -17.66 -14.97
C PRO A 127 -25.36 -16.25 -14.45
N ASP A 128 -25.65 -16.13 -13.15
CA ASP A 128 -25.98 -14.88 -12.45
C ASP A 128 -25.01 -14.56 -11.29
N ASN A 129 -24.03 -15.43 -11.09
CA ASN A 129 -23.10 -15.40 -9.95
C ASN A 129 -21.63 -15.29 -10.38
N ILE A 130 -21.34 -14.77 -11.55
CA ILE A 130 -19.96 -14.62 -12.03
C ILE A 130 -19.23 -13.60 -11.16
N VAL A 131 -18.06 -14.00 -10.64
CA VAL A 131 -17.16 -13.11 -9.89
C VAL A 131 -15.87 -12.95 -10.68
N LEU A 132 -15.59 -11.72 -11.12
CA LEU A 132 -14.34 -11.35 -11.78
C LEU A 132 -13.46 -10.59 -10.79
N LYS A 133 -12.22 -11.04 -10.62
CA LYS A 133 -11.20 -10.41 -9.78
C LYS A 133 -10.30 -9.56 -10.65
N ALA A 134 -10.44 -8.24 -10.57
CA ALA A 134 -9.71 -7.33 -11.45
C ALA A 134 -8.39 -6.89 -10.81
N PHE A 135 -7.37 -6.85 -11.62
CA PHE A 135 -6.02 -6.45 -11.25
C PHE A 135 -5.37 -5.62 -12.35
N THR A 136 -4.31 -4.90 -12.01
CA THR A 136 -3.41 -4.25 -12.97
C THR A 136 -2.12 -5.05 -13.03
N GLU A 137 -1.64 -5.35 -14.24
CA GLU A 137 -0.37 -6.06 -14.41
C GLU A 137 0.80 -5.28 -13.81
N PRO A 138 1.86 -5.96 -13.34
CA PRO A 138 3.04 -5.27 -12.85
C PRO A 138 3.71 -4.51 -14.01
N LEU A 139 3.89 -3.21 -13.83
CA LEU A 139 4.65 -2.40 -14.76
C LEU A 139 6.14 -2.64 -14.50
N THR A 140 6.73 -3.55 -15.28
CA THR A 140 8.15 -3.90 -15.18
C THR A 140 9.02 -3.07 -16.12
N ASP A 141 8.41 -2.27 -16.98
CA ASP A 141 9.12 -1.41 -17.91
C ASP A 141 9.89 -0.32 -17.16
N ARG A 142 11.18 -0.27 -17.43
CA ARG A 142 12.11 0.65 -16.78
C ARG A 142 12.36 1.88 -17.63
N TYR A 143 11.96 3.03 -17.11
CA TYR A 143 12.23 4.35 -17.69
C TYR A 143 12.87 5.25 -16.65
N PHE A 144 13.73 6.14 -17.09
CA PHE A 144 14.20 7.25 -16.27
C PHE A 144 13.08 8.28 -16.13
N LEU A 145 12.68 8.57 -14.90
CA LEU A 145 11.60 9.51 -14.62
C LEU A 145 12.13 10.93 -14.39
N LYS A 146 13.12 11.07 -13.52
CA LYS A 146 13.71 12.36 -13.16
C LYS A 146 14.97 12.19 -12.35
N ALA A 147 15.76 13.28 -12.26
CA ALA A 147 16.78 13.49 -11.27
C ALA A 147 16.41 14.67 -10.37
N GLU A 148 16.66 14.56 -9.07
CA GLU A 148 16.40 15.64 -8.12
C GLU A 148 17.54 15.78 -7.11
N ARG A 149 17.93 17.03 -6.84
CA ARG A 149 18.90 17.41 -5.81
C ARG A 149 18.20 18.29 -4.78
N GLN A 150 17.49 17.66 -3.85
CA GLN A 150 16.71 18.34 -2.82
C GLN A 150 17.59 19.03 -1.79
N LYS A 151 18.69 18.37 -1.40
CA LYS A 151 19.74 18.88 -0.52
C LYS A 151 21.02 19.12 -1.30
N ALA A 152 21.89 19.97 -0.77
CA ALA A 152 23.16 20.27 -1.42
C ALA A 152 24.09 19.06 -1.50
N ASN A 153 24.03 18.15 -0.52
CA ASN A 153 24.96 17.04 -0.35
C ASN A 153 24.53 15.71 -1.00
N SER A 154 23.39 15.67 -1.67
CA SER A 154 22.92 14.45 -2.35
C SER A 154 21.98 14.76 -3.51
N PHE A 155 21.96 13.88 -4.49
CA PHE A 155 20.93 13.86 -5.53
C PHE A 155 20.40 12.44 -5.70
N SER A 156 19.18 12.32 -6.22
CA SER A 156 18.53 11.03 -6.45
C SER A 156 18.07 10.91 -7.89
N LEU A 157 18.25 9.72 -8.46
CA LEU A 157 17.71 9.30 -9.73
C LEU A 157 16.48 8.42 -9.49
N PHE A 158 15.39 8.69 -10.18
CA PHE A 158 14.12 7.97 -10.05
C PHE A 158 13.82 7.24 -11.35
N PHE A 159 13.47 5.98 -11.22
CA PHE A 159 13.08 5.09 -12.32
C PHE A 159 11.68 4.52 -12.06
N SER A 160 10.97 4.15 -13.11
CA SER A 160 9.66 3.50 -13.01
C SER A 160 9.74 2.09 -12.42
N TYR A 161 10.88 1.41 -12.61
CA TYR A 161 11.15 0.06 -12.13
C TYR A 161 12.62 -0.12 -11.75
N GLY A 162 12.90 -1.01 -10.81
CA GLY A 162 14.24 -1.26 -10.32
C GLY A 162 15.12 -2.06 -11.27
N ASP A 163 16.43 -2.01 -11.04
CA ASP A 163 17.41 -2.81 -11.76
C ASP A 163 18.55 -3.24 -10.82
N SER A 164 19.08 -4.42 -11.03
CA SER A 164 20.26 -4.91 -10.30
C SER A 164 21.53 -4.14 -10.65
N ILE A 165 21.61 -3.58 -11.87
CA ILE A 165 22.74 -2.78 -12.34
C ILE A 165 22.45 -1.31 -12.06
N LEU A 166 23.35 -0.69 -11.28
CA LEU A 166 23.26 0.73 -10.95
C LEU A 166 23.62 1.60 -12.16
N PRO A 167 22.98 2.79 -12.28
CA PRO A 167 23.37 3.76 -13.30
C PRO A 167 24.83 4.19 -13.14
N GLN A 168 25.52 4.36 -14.26
CA GLN A 168 26.89 4.89 -14.33
C GLN A 168 26.84 6.39 -14.58
N ILE A 169 27.62 7.14 -13.81
CA ILE A 169 27.71 8.59 -13.90
C ILE A 169 29.10 8.96 -14.41
N LYS A 170 29.13 9.77 -15.47
CA LYS A 170 30.32 10.44 -15.93
C LYS A 170 30.17 11.93 -15.73
N GLY A 171 30.96 12.51 -14.83
CA GLY A 171 30.96 13.96 -14.60
C GLY A 171 31.51 14.73 -15.82
N LEU A 172 30.88 15.87 -16.10
CA LEU A 172 31.32 16.79 -17.17
C LEU A 172 31.99 18.04 -16.59
N ASN A 173 31.59 18.48 -15.40
CA ASN A 173 32.16 19.61 -14.68
C ASN A 173 32.72 19.22 -13.31
N PHE A 174 32.87 17.93 -13.05
CA PHE A 174 33.51 17.36 -11.87
C PHE A 174 34.07 15.98 -12.19
N ASP A 175 34.95 15.47 -11.31
CA ASP A 175 35.41 14.09 -11.38
C ASP A 175 34.44 13.18 -10.64
N ALA A 176 33.91 12.19 -11.34
CA ALA A 176 32.95 11.23 -10.75
C ALA A 176 33.66 10.04 -10.06
N GLN A 177 34.99 9.90 -10.22
CA GLN A 177 35.71 8.80 -9.58
C GLN A 177 35.69 8.97 -8.07
N ASP A 178 35.19 7.94 -7.36
CA ASP A 178 35.02 7.93 -5.89
C ASP A 178 34.24 9.12 -5.29
N ALA A 179 33.55 9.89 -6.12
CA ALA A 179 32.83 11.09 -5.69
C ALA A 179 31.59 10.80 -4.84
N PHE A 180 31.08 9.58 -4.90
CA PHE A 180 29.77 9.25 -4.34
C PHE A 180 29.82 8.08 -3.35
N LEU A 181 28.94 8.15 -2.33
CA LEU A 181 28.42 7.00 -1.65
C LEU A 181 27.00 6.76 -2.22
N ILE A 182 26.70 5.54 -2.63
CA ILE A 182 25.47 5.22 -3.36
C ILE A 182 24.54 4.40 -2.44
N GLU A 183 23.31 4.86 -2.31
CA GLU A 183 22.23 4.15 -1.63
C GLU A 183 21.10 3.88 -2.64
N ALA A 184 20.68 2.64 -2.74
CA ALA A 184 19.51 2.25 -3.52
C ALA A 184 18.32 1.96 -2.59
N SER A 185 17.10 2.27 -3.04
CA SER A 185 15.87 1.80 -2.39
C SER A 185 15.82 0.26 -2.39
N GLU A 186 14.99 -0.32 -1.56
CA GLU A 186 14.78 -1.78 -1.52
C GLU A 186 14.39 -2.32 -2.90
N LYS A 187 13.51 -1.62 -3.60
CA LYS A 187 13.07 -1.95 -4.96
C LYS A 187 14.08 -1.56 -6.04
N LYS A 188 15.16 -0.85 -5.70
CA LYS A 188 16.19 -0.34 -6.63
C LYS A 188 15.64 0.56 -7.75
N ASP A 189 14.51 1.20 -7.52
CA ASP A 189 13.87 2.17 -8.41
C ASP A 189 14.30 3.61 -8.12
N THR A 190 14.79 3.86 -6.91
CA THR A 190 15.33 5.15 -6.47
C THR A 190 16.77 4.97 -6.00
N ILE A 191 17.68 5.71 -6.63
CA ILE A 191 19.11 5.63 -6.36
C ILE A 191 19.60 7.00 -5.89
N THR A 192 20.10 7.08 -4.66
CA THR A 192 20.61 8.31 -4.06
C THR A 192 22.14 8.29 -4.05
N TYR A 193 22.73 9.35 -4.56
CA TYR A 193 24.16 9.59 -4.63
C TYR A 193 24.53 10.68 -3.61
N TRP A 194 25.26 10.30 -2.58
CA TRP A 194 25.78 11.20 -1.57
C TRP A 194 27.15 11.71 -2.00
N LEU A 195 27.29 13.03 -2.08
CA LEU A 195 28.53 13.69 -2.47
C LEU A 195 29.54 13.62 -1.34
N LYS A 196 30.68 12.98 -1.54
CA LYS A 196 31.74 12.87 -0.52
C LYS A 196 32.55 14.14 -0.38
N ASP A 197 32.75 14.86 -1.49
CA ASP A 197 33.57 16.08 -1.52
C ASP A 197 32.73 17.33 -1.22
N THR A 198 33.18 18.13 -0.27
CA THR A 198 32.58 19.42 0.08
C THR A 198 32.61 20.44 -1.05
N ALA A 199 33.59 20.35 -1.97
CA ALA A 199 33.64 21.19 -3.17
C ALA A 199 32.43 20.92 -4.07
N LEU A 200 32.08 19.63 -4.27
CA LEU A 200 30.89 19.22 -5.03
C LEU A 200 29.58 19.61 -4.32
N VAL A 201 29.56 19.51 -2.99
CA VAL A 201 28.42 19.96 -2.18
C VAL A 201 28.16 21.46 -2.38
N ASN A 202 29.21 22.26 -2.57
CA ASN A 202 29.13 23.71 -2.76
C ASN A 202 28.88 24.14 -4.20
N GLN A 203 29.00 23.22 -5.16
CA GLN A 203 28.70 23.45 -6.56
C GLN A 203 27.18 23.36 -6.78
N ASP A 204 26.56 24.45 -7.21
CA ASP A 204 25.09 24.53 -7.36
C ASP A 204 24.55 23.64 -8.46
N THR A 205 25.30 23.48 -9.55
CA THR A 205 24.92 22.71 -10.73
C THR A 205 25.93 21.61 -11.00
N LEU A 206 25.48 20.37 -11.08
CA LEU A 206 26.25 19.23 -11.53
C LEU A 206 25.85 18.88 -12.96
N LEU A 207 26.85 18.85 -13.87
CA LEU A 207 26.66 18.41 -15.25
C LEU A 207 27.26 17.01 -15.42
N MET A 208 26.47 16.09 -15.96
CA MET A 208 26.89 14.69 -16.10
C MET A 208 26.20 13.96 -17.24
N ASP A 209 26.87 12.94 -17.77
CA ASP A 209 26.22 11.91 -18.59
C ASP A 209 25.78 10.78 -17.65
N ILE A 210 24.55 10.28 -17.84
CA ILE A 210 23.98 9.20 -17.05
C ILE A 210 23.73 8.02 -17.98
N THR A 211 24.43 6.91 -17.77
CA THR A 211 24.20 5.65 -18.52
C THR A 211 23.47 4.66 -17.63
N TYR A 212 22.33 4.19 -18.10
CA TYR A 212 21.47 3.25 -17.38
C TYR A 212 20.79 2.30 -18.36
N ARG A 213 20.19 1.22 -17.85
CA ARG A 213 19.34 0.35 -18.66
C ARG A 213 17.91 0.86 -18.66
N MET A 214 17.27 0.85 -19.81
CA MET A 214 15.84 1.13 -19.99
C MET A 214 15.19 0.04 -20.84
N THR A 215 13.89 -0.10 -20.71
CA THR A 215 13.09 -1.01 -21.54
C THR A 215 12.83 -0.36 -22.89
N ASP A 216 13.18 -1.04 -23.99
CA ASP A 216 12.88 -0.61 -25.34
C ASP A 216 11.45 -0.96 -25.77
N SER A 217 11.08 -0.63 -27.01
CA SER A 217 9.75 -0.93 -27.58
C SER A 217 9.44 -2.42 -27.72
N THR A 218 10.42 -3.29 -27.55
CA THR A 218 10.27 -4.76 -27.61
C THR A 218 10.22 -5.41 -26.22
N GLY A 219 10.29 -4.59 -25.15
CA GLY A 219 10.28 -5.08 -23.77
C GLY A 219 11.67 -5.54 -23.26
N VAL A 220 12.74 -5.27 -24.00
CA VAL A 220 14.11 -5.69 -23.65
C VAL A 220 14.85 -4.55 -22.96
N LEU A 221 15.62 -4.86 -21.91
CA LEU A 221 16.50 -3.89 -21.24
C LEU A 221 17.73 -3.60 -22.10
N VAL A 222 17.85 -2.36 -22.57
CA VAL A 222 18.97 -1.87 -23.36
C VAL A 222 19.68 -0.71 -22.66
N ASN A 223 20.98 -0.57 -22.89
CA ASN A 223 21.73 0.58 -22.36
C ASN A 223 21.33 1.86 -23.08
N LYS A 224 21.06 2.90 -22.30
CA LYS A 224 20.82 4.27 -22.77
C LYS A 224 21.72 5.22 -22.02
N THR A 225 22.22 6.23 -22.73
CA THR A 225 22.97 7.34 -22.15
C THR A 225 22.20 8.63 -22.39
N ASP A 226 21.82 9.29 -21.33
CA ASP A 226 21.31 10.66 -21.38
C ASP A 226 22.48 11.61 -21.14
N SER A 227 22.87 12.31 -22.20
CA SER A 227 24.01 13.21 -22.18
C SER A 227 23.65 14.57 -21.61
N THR A 228 24.63 15.20 -20.95
CA THR A 228 24.56 16.59 -20.46
C THR A 228 23.33 16.83 -19.57
N GLN A 229 23.09 15.91 -18.62
CA GLN A 229 22.06 16.13 -17.61
C GLN A 229 22.52 17.19 -16.62
N GLU A 230 21.68 18.21 -16.42
CA GLU A 230 21.90 19.29 -15.49
C GLU A 230 21.10 19.06 -14.21
N ILE A 231 21.79 18.87 -13.07
CA ILE A 231 21.17 18.62 -11.78
C ILE A 231 21.43 19.82 -10.86
N LEU A 232 20.39 20.67 -10.71
CA LEU A 232 20.46 21.88 -9.89
C LEU A 232 20.10 21.57 -8.43
N SER A 233 20.88 22.14 -7.52
CA SER A 233 20.56 22.10 -6.08
C SER A 233 19.38 23.00 -5.76
N LYS A 234 18.38 22.48 -5.04
CA LYS A 234 17.29 23.29 -4.45
C LYS A 234 17.77 24.12 -3.25
N GLU A 235 18.99 23.85 -2.77
CA GLU A 235 19.68 24.61 -1.72
C GLU A 235 20.99 25.21 -2.26
N PRO A 236 20.94 26.26 -3.11
CA PRO A 236 22.13 26.87 -3.67
C PRO A 236 23.09 27.39 -2.60
N TYR A 237 24.39 27.38 -2.91
CA TYR A 237 25.45 27.80 -2.00
C TYR A 237 25.18 29.18 -1.38
N ALA A 238 24.83 30.17 -2.20
CA ALA A 238 24.51 31.52 -1.72
C ALA A 238 23.34 31.54 -0.72
N LYS A 239 22.31 30.71 -0.93
CA LYS A 239 21.16 30.61 0.00
C LYS A 239 21.59 29.98 1.33
N ARG A 240 22.43 28.93 1.28
CA ARG A 240 22.96 28.27 2.48
C ARG A 240 23.87 29.19 3.28
N MET A 241 24.79 29.93 2.60
CA MET A 241 25.67 30.89 3.24
C MET A 241 24.89 32.02 3.93
N LYS A 242 23.89 32.57 3.27
CA LYS A 242 23.00 33.59 3.86
C LYS A 242 22.23 33.07 5.08
N ALA A 243 21.83 31.81 5.07
CA ALA A 243 21.18 31.17 6.22
C ALA A 243 22.15 31.01 7.40
N LEU A 244 23.37 30.53 7.13
CA LEU A 244 24.46 30.41 8.12
C LEU A 244 24.84 31.77 8.72
N GLU A 245 24.96 32.81 7.90
CA GLU A 245 25.26 34.16 8.37
C GLU A 245 24.17 34.69 9.31
N LYS A 246 22.91 34.52 8.96
CA LYS A 246 21.77 34.88 9.83
C LYS A 246 21.82 34.13 11.16
N GLU A 247 22.13 32.83 11.11
CA GLU A 247 22.25 32.00 12.32
C GLU A 247 23.40 32.48 13.19
N LEU A 248 24.57 32.76 12.60
CA LEU A 248 25.74 33.29 13.28
C LEU A 248 25.44 34.64 13.96
N VAL A 249 24.79 35.56 13.25
CA VAL A 249 24.40 36.86 13.80
C VAL A 249 23.43 36.69 14.98
N ALA A 250 22.45 35.81 14.83
CA ALA A 250 21.48 35.55 15.92
C ALA A 250 22.17 34.91 17.14
N TRP A 251 23.07 33.96 16.92
CA TRP A 251 23.86 33.32 17.97
C TRP A 251 24.75 34.34 18.66
N THR A 252 25.51 35.16 17.93
CA THR A 252 26.38 36.21 18.48
C THR A 252 25.60 37.17 19.40
N LYS A 253 24.47 37.67 18.91
CA LYS A 253 23.56 38.54 19.72
C LYS A 253 23.08 37.84 20.99
N LYS A 254 22.84 36.53 20.96
CA LYS A 254 22.43 35.74 22.11
C LYS A 254 23.58 35.63 23.12
N GLN A 255 24.82 35.37 22.66
CA GLN A 255 26.00 35.28 23.52
C GLN A 255 26.37 36.62 24.14
N GLU A 256 26.29 37.71 23.38
CA GLU A 256 26.50 39.06 23.93
C GLU A 256 25.48 39.44 25.03
N LYS A 257 24.21 39.02 24.87
CA LYS A 257 23.19 39.23 25.92
C LYS A 257 23.53 38.43 27.18
N LYS A 258 23.98 37.18 27.05
CA LYS A 258 24.43 36.36 28.17
C LYS A 258 25.63 37.01 28.89
N LYS A 259 26.65 37.46 28.12
CA LYS A 259 27.82 38.15 28.64
C LYS A 259 27.44 39.40 29.42
N LYS A 260 26.53 40.23 28.90
CA LYS A 260 26.01 41.46 29.58
C LYS A 260 25.28 41.14 30.88
N LYS A 261 24.65 39.96 30.99
CA LYS A 261 23.94 39.51 32.20
C LYS A 261 24.84 38.76 33.19
N GLY A 262 26.12 38.55 32.88
CA GLY A 262 27.03 37.76 33.71
C GLY A 262 26.73 36.24 33.67
N GLU A 263 25.96 35.79 32.69
CA GLU A 263 25.64 34.37 32.47
C GLU A 263 26.78 33.69 31.70
N PRO A 264 26.99 32.37 31.85
CA PRO A 264 27.96 31.63 31.06
C PRO A 264 27.65 31.78 29.56
N TYR A 265 28.67 32.11 28.76
CA TYR A 265 28.57 32.28 27.31
C TYR A 265 29.66 31.51 26.59
N ASP A 266 29.33 31.13 25.32
CA ASP A 266 30.27 30.43 24.46
C ASP A 266 30.98 31.44 23.54
N SER A 267 32.30 31.25 23.32
CA SER A 267 33.10 32.11 22.46
C SER A 267 33.07 31.69 20.99
N VAL A 268 32.74 30.43 20.71
CA VAL A 268 32.70 29.82 19.34
C VAL A 268 31.36 29.13 19.14
N MET A 269 30.76 29.38 18.00
CA MET A 269 29.54 28.66 17.61
C MET A 269 29.89 27.21 17.29
N GLN A 270 29.29 26.29 18.06
CA GLN A 270 29.47 24.85 17.82
C GLN A 270 28.77 24.41 16.56
N VAL A 271 29.39 23.52 15.81
CA VAL A 271 28.76 22.84 14.66
C VAL A 271 27.55 22.05 15.16
N LYS A 272 26.47 22.06 14.39
CA LYS A 272 25.30 21.25 14.71
C LYS A 272 25.71 19.77 14.70
N PRO A 273 25.41 19.05 15.77
CA PRO A 273 25.73 17.63 15.81
C PRO A 273 24.88 16.85 14.84
N LEU A 274 25.30 15.61 14.56
CA LEU A 274 24.49 14.65 13.84
C LEU A 274 23.17 14.40 14.60
N ASP A 275 22.07 14.61 13.92
CA ASP A 275 20.73 14.37 14.47
C ASP A 275 20.39 12.88 14.40
N VAL A 276 20.11 12.27 15.55
CA VAL A 276 19.78 10.85 15.67
C VAL A 276 18.34 10.74 16.12
N GLN A 277 17.49 10.18 15.27
CA GLN A 277 16.09 9.96 15.60
C GLN A 277 15.87 8.54 16.09
N LEU A 278 15.21 8.40 17.25
CA LEU A 278 14.84 7.12 17.84
C LEU A 278 13.36 6.85 17.62
N SER A 279 13.01 5.60 17.32
CA SER A 279 11.61 5.17 17.21
C SER A 279 10.90 5.01 18.56
N VAL A 280 11.66 4.93 19.67
CA VAL A 280 11.13 4.81 21.02
C VAL A 280 11.01 6.18 21.69
N SER A 281 9.93 6.37 22.47
CA SER A 281 9.74 7.54 23.32
C SER A 281 9.79 7.14 24.81
N SER A 282 8.66 7.10 25.48
CA SER A 282 8.55 6.70 26.90
C SER A 282 8.05 5.27 27.11
N GLN A 283 7.53 4.64 26.06
CA GLN A 283 6.98 3.28 26.09
C GLN A 283 7.42 2.50 24.87
N LEU A 284 7.56 1.18 25.03
CA LEU A 284 7.90 0.24 23.97
C LEU A 284 6.96 -0.96 24.05
N ASP A 285 6.44 -1.40 22.91
CA ASP A 285 5.69 -2.66 22.83
C ASP A 285 6.66 -3.84 22.89
N PRO A 286 6.33 -4.96 23.57
CA PRO A 286 7.27 -6.08 23.78
C PRO A 286 7.77 -6.76 22.50
N ASP A 287 6.99 -6.65 21.40
CA ASP A 287 7.32 -7.21 20.09
C ASP A 287 7.94 -6.21 19.12
N ARG A 288 8.39 -5.06 19.61
CA ARG A 288 9.01 -4.01 18.80
C ARG A 288 10.46 -3.79 19.21
N ASN A 289 11.31 -3.55 18.21
CA ASN A 289 12.68 -3.12 18.42
C ASN A 289 12.81 -1.60 18.26
N ILE A 290 13.97 -1.08 18.66
CA ILE A 290 14.25 0.35 18.58
C ILE A 290 15.02 0.64 17.31
N PHE A 291 14.53 1.57 16.50
CA PHE A 291 15.19 2.00 15.28
C PHE A 291 15.86 3.36 15.48
N PHE A 292 17.10 3.44 15.00
CA PHE A 292 17.88 4.67 14.87
C PHE A 292 17.84 5.10 13.43
N THR A 293 17.40 6.31 13.16
CA THR A 293 17.35 6.88 11.80
C THR A 293 18.30 8.07 11.70
N PHE A 294 19.17 8.06 10.71
CA PHE A 294 20.16 9.09 10.47
C PHE A 294 19.83 9.91 9.21
N PRO A 295 20.07 11.23 9.23
CA PRO A 295 19.81 12.10 8.08
C PRO A 295 20.79 11.89 6.93
N THR A 296 21.99 11.36 7.23
CA THR A 296 23.13 11.14 6.34
C THR A 296 23.73 9.76 6.59
N PRO A 297 24.40 9.14 5.60
CA PRO A 297 25.11 7.87 5.80
C PRO A 297 26.19 7.98 6.89
N LEU A 298 26.36 6.93 7.66
CA LEU A 298 27.40 6.86 8.69
C LEU A 298 28.74 6.42 8.11
N ALA A 299 29.80 7.10 8.50
CA ALA A 299 31.20 6.66 8.34
C ALA A 299 31.62 5.75 9.51
N LYS A 300 31.07 6.01 10.71
CA LYS A 300 31.39 5.24 11.92
C LYS A 300 30.13 5.02 12.76
N ALA A 301 29.98 3.79 13.24
CA ALA A 301 29.03 3.42 14.29
C ALA A 301 29.76 2.59 15.35
N ASP A 302 30.01 3.19 16.51
CA ASP A 302 30.70 2.53 17.62
C ASP A 302 29.67 1.83 18.51
N THR A 303 29.52 0.53 18.34
CA THR A 303 28.58 -0.28 19.11
C THR A 303 28.97 -0.43 20.57
N ALA A 304 30.26 -0.29 20.90
CA ALA A 304 30.76 -0.35 22.29
C ALA A 304 30.32 0.89 23.11
N ALA A 305 30.04 2.00 22.41
CA ALA A 305 29.55 3.24 23.01
C ALA A 305 28.02 3.27 23.21
N ILE A 306 27.32 2.17 22.91
CA ILE A 306 25.89 2.02 23.13
C ILE A 306 25.66 1.15 24.36
N HIS A 307 24.89 1.63 25.31
CA HIS A 307 24.63 0.96 26.57
C HIS A 307 23.12 0.84 26.78
N LEU A 308 22.69 -0.37 27.11
CA LEU A 308 21.31 -0.63 27.50
C LEU A 308 21.30 -1.12 28.95
N TYR A 309 20.48 -0.49 29.76
CA TYR A 309 20.28 -0.87 31.15
C TYR A 309 18.83 -1.22 31.41
N ALA A 310 18.60 -2.29 32.16
CA ALA A 310 17.31 -2.69 32.70
C ALA A 310 17.27 -2.45 34.21
N LYS A 311 16.15 -1.95 34.71
CA LYS A 311 15.95 -1.67 36.13
C LYS A 311 15.32 -2.86 36.84
N HIS A 312 15.97 -3.35 37.88
CA HIS A 312 15.42 -4.34 38.82
C HIS A 312 15.33 -3.71 40.19
N ASP A 313 14.14 -3.60 40.72
CA ASP A 313 13.84 -2.86 41.97
C ASP A 313 14.34 -1.39 41.86
N THR A 314 15.42 -1.09 42.56
CA THR A 314 16.03 0.26 42.59
C THR A 314 17.36 0.35 41.83
N LEU A 315 17.88 -0.76 41.32
CA LEU A 315 19.19 -0.85 40.70
C LEU A 315 19.12 -1.05 39.20
N TRP A 316 20.08 -0.50 38.49
CA TRP A 316 20.23 -0.64 37.04
C TRP A 316 21.30 -1.68 36.71
N TYR A 317 20.97 -2.61 35.82
CA TYR A 317 21.86 -3.67 35.36
C TYR A 317 22.02 -3.58 33.84
N ARG A 318 23.23 -3.83 33.35
CA ARG A 318 23.48 -3.87 31.91
C ARG A 318 22.67 -5.01 31.27
N ALA A 319 21.90 -4.68 30.24
CA ALA A 319 21.10 -5.62 29.49
C ALA A 319 21.81 -6.00 28.18
N PRO A 320 21.66 -7.25 27.70
CA PRO A 320 22.19 -7.65 26.41
C PRO A 320 21.43 -6.93 25.29
N MET A 321 22.14 -6.60 24.22
CA MET A 321 21.59 -5.97 23.04
C MET A 321 22.41 -6.30 21.80
N GLU A 322 21.78 -6.18 20.64
CA GLU A 322 22.41 -6.23 19.32
C GLU A 322 22.08 -4.96 18.55
N PHE A 323 23.06 -4.40 17.86
CA PHE A 323 22.86 -3.23 17.01
C PHE A 323 23.24 -3.56 15.58
N LEU A 324 22.25 -3.61 14.68
CA LEU A 324 22.37 -4.15 13.32
C LEU A 324 21.87 -3.15 12.27
N PRO A 325 22.49 -3.09 11.07
CA PRO A 325 21.93 -2.31 9.98
C PRO A 325 20.59 -2.93 9.55
N ALA A 326 19.56 -2.10 9.38
CA ALA A 326 18.20 -2.50 8.99
C ALA A 326 17.73 -1.84 7.69
N GLY A 327 18.58 -1.05 7.05
CA GLY A 327 18.28 -0.35 5.80
C GLY A 327 19.17 0.87 5.60
N ASN A 328 18.89 1.63 4.55
CA ASN A 328 19.64 2.85 4.28
C ASN A 328 19.50 3.84 5.44
N ARG A 329 20.58 4.10 6.16
CA ARG A 329 20.62 5.04 7.29
C ARG A 329 19.67 4.67 8.45
N ILE A 330 19.26 3.41 8.51
CA ILE A 330 18.42 2.86 9.58
C ILE A 330 19.15 1.70 10.22
N TYR A 331 19.24 1.75 11.54
CA TYR A 331 19.82 0.69 12.36
C TYR A 331 18.79 0.22 13.38
N GLU A 332 18.76 -1.07 13.65
CA GLU A 332 17.88 -1.71 14.60
C GLU A 332 18.66 -2.10 15.86
N LEU A 333 18.17 -1.69 17.01
CA LEU A 333 18.63 -2.16 18.29
C LEU A 333 17.65 -3.21 18.80
N ARG A 334 18.11 -4.43 18.91
CA ARG A 334 17.40 -5.59 19.46
C ARG A 334 17.80 -5.79 20.90
N GLY A 335 16.83 -6.06 21.76
CA GLY A 335 17.04 -6.37 23.16
C GLY A 335 16.04 -7.42 23.64
N GLU A 336 16.28 -7.97 24.83
CA GLU A 336 15.29 -8.78 25.53
C GLU A 336 14.29 -7.86 26.25
N TRP A 337 13.21 -7.52 25.57
CA TRP A 337 12.21 -6.60 26.09
C TRP A 337 11.27 -7.32 27.09
N ARG A 338 11.57 -7.21 28.38
CA ARG A 338 10.74 -7.82 29.43
C ARG A 338 9.60 -6.86 29.80
N PRO A 339 8.35 -7.34 29.78
CA PRO A 339 7.19 -6.52 30.15
C PRO A 339 7.32 -5.93 31.56
N ASP A 340 6.78 -4.74 31.74
CA ASP A 340 6.78 -3.95 32.98
C ASP A 340 8.14 -3.45 33.45
N ILE A 341 9.23 -3.76 32.77
CA ILE A 341 10.57 -3.30 33.13
C ILE A 341 10.85 -1.93 32.51
N GLU A 342 11.48 -1.08 33.31
CA GLU A 342 12.06 0.19 32.87
C GLU A 342 13.47 -0.03 32.32
N TYR A 343 13.75 0.59 31.16
CA TYR A 343 15.03 0.57 30.49
C TYR A 343 15.59 1.98 30.34
N SER A 344 16.91 2.09 30.32
CA SER A 344 17.64 3.29 29.93
C SER A 344 18.59 2.95 28.80
N LEU A 345 18.37 3.57 27.65
CA LEU A 345 19.27 3.54 26.51
C LEU A 345 20.18 4.75 26.60
N GLU A 346 21.48 4.51 26.72
CA GLU A 346 22.52 5.54 26.83
C GLU A 346 23.51 5.35 25.67
N VAL A 347 23.80 6.44 24.96
CA VAL A 347 24.78 6.44 23.88
C VAL A 347 25.78 7.53 24.15
N ASP A 348 27.07 7.18 24.13
CA ASP A 348 28.15 8.11 24.41
C ASP A 348 28.28 9.18 23.31
N SER A 349 28.94 10.28 23.64
CA SER A 349 29.27 11.32 22.67
C SER A 349 30.11 10.74 21.52
N ALA A 350 29.82 11.15 20.29
CA ALA A 350 30.54 10.73 19.09
C ALA A 350 30.53 9.21 18.82
N ALA A 351 29.55 8.48 19.37
CA ALA A 351 29.33 7.08 19.03
C ALA A 351 29.01 6.88 17.53
N PHE A 352 28.35 7.87 16.94
CA PHE A 352 28.04 7.90 15.51
C PHE A 352 28.71 9.12 14.85
N GLU A 353 29.29 8.88 13.69
CA GLU A 353 29.88 9.93 12.84
C GLU A 353 29.42 9.70 11.41
N ASP A 354 28.93 10.75 10.75
CA ASP A 354 28.52 10.66 9.35
C ASP A 354 29.71 10.82 8.40
N ILE A 355 29.46 10.61 7.10
CA ILE A 355 30.48 10.75 6.05
C ILE A 355 31.04 12.17 5.91
N TYR A 356 30.45 13.17 6.58
CA TYR A 356 30.90 14.56 6.60
C TYR A 356 31.62 14.95 7.89
N GLY A 357 31.86 13.99 8.79
CA GLY A 357 32.54 14.20 10.06
C GLY A 357 31.66 14.83 11.15
N LEU A 358 30.33 14.82 10.98
CA LEU A 358 29.42 15.27 12.02
C LEU A 358 29.22 14.16 13.04
N ALA A 359 29.57 14.44 14.30
CA ALA A 359 29.45 13.51 15.40
C ALA A 359 28.12 13.67 16.16
N SER A 360 27.60 12.57 16.68
CA SER A 360 26.40 12.55 17.52
C SER A 360 26.66 13.13 18.91
N LYS A 361 25.62 13.76 19.50
CA LYS A 361 25.59 14.08 20.92
C LYS A 361 25.33 12.82 21.76
N PRO A 362 25.66 12.85 23.05
CA PRO A 362 25.23 11.79 23.95
C PRO A 362 23.69 11.72 23.96
N ILE A 363 23.18 10.51 23.97
CA ILE A 363 21.74 10.24 24.03
C ILE A 363 21.46 9.52 25.35
N LYS A 364 20.41 9.95 26.04
CA LYS A 364 19.85 9.23 27.18
C LYS A 364 18.35 9.17 27.02
N GLN A 365 17.83 7.97 26.76
CA GLN A 365 16.41 7.71 26.54
C GLN A 365 15.92 6.65 27.52
N GLY A 366 15.12 7.08 28.48
CA GLY A 366 14.38 6.18 29.37
C GLY A 366 13.06 5.77 28.74
N PHE A 367 12.70 4.50 28.90
CA PHE A 367 11.41 3.97 28.45
C PHE A 367 10.99 2.78 29.31
N LYS A 368 9.69 2.49 29.31
CA LYS A 368 9.14 1.30 29.95
C LYS A 368 8.56 0.37 28.89
N VAL A 369 8.83 -0.93 28.99
CA VAL A 369 8.15 -1.93 28.18
C VAL A 369 6.76 -2.14 28.74
N ASN A 370 5.77 -2.07 27.86
CA ASN A 370 4.37 -2.18 28.25
C ASN A 370 4.07 -3.54 28.90
N SER A 371 3.14 -3.53 29.87
CA SER A 371 2.64 -4.74 30.50
C SER A 371 1.88 -5.63 29.50
N LEU A 372 2.02 -6.94 29.63
CA LEU A 372 1.20 -7.92 28.88
C LEU A 372 -0.29 -7.70 29.09
N ASP A 373 -0.64 -7.20 30.27
CA ASP A 373 -2.03 -6.85 30.64
C ASP A 373 -2.67 -5.77 29.74
N THR A 374 -1.85 -5.10 28.94
CA THR A 374 -2.31 -4.05 27.99
C THR A 374 -2.85 -4.64 26.69
N TYR A 375 -2.53 -5.89 26.40
CA TYR A 375 -2.80 -6.53 25.12
C TYR A 375 -3.82 -7.66 25.24
N GLY A 376 -4.41 -8.01 24.12
CA GLY A 376 -5.10 -9.26 23.91
C GLY A 376 -4.35 -10.15 22.92
N THR A 377 -4.83 -11.38 22.77
CA THR A 377 -4.36 -12.35 21.78
C THR A 377 -5.53 -12.77 20.89
N LEU A 378 -5.22 -13.15 19.65
CA LEU A 378 -6.20 -13.73 18.74
C LEU A 378 -5.59 -14.94 18.05
N LEU A 379 -6.24 -16.07 18.19
CA LEU A 379 -5.94 -17.31 17.50
C LEU A 379 -7.01 -17.55 16.44
N VAL A 380 -6.60 -17.76 15.20
CA VAL A 380 -7.51 -18.00 14.07
C VAL A 380 -7.27 -19.38 13.50
N ASN A 381 -8.26 -20.25 13.60
CA ASN A 381 -8.26 -21.57 12.99
C ASN A 381 -8.89 -21.47 11.59
N ILE A 382 -8.11 -21.65 10.55
CA ILE A 382 -8.56 -21.66 9.16
C ILE A 382 -8.91 -23.09 8.83
N THR A 383 -10.17 -23.34 8.44
CA THR A 383 -10.70 -24.72 8.26
C THR A 383 -10.66 -25.22 6.82
N SER A 384 -10.20 -24.38 5.88
CA SER A 384 -10.00 -24.73 4.48
C SER A 384 -8.66 -24.20 3.96
N LEU A 385 -8.26 -24.54 2.75
CA LEU A 385 -7.03 -24.09 2.09
C LEU A 385 -5.71 -24.55 2.80
N HIS A 386 -5.74 -25.65 3.54
CA HIS A 386 -4.62 -26.12 4.38
C HIS A 386 -3.33 -26.43 3.62
N ASP A 387 -3.42 -26.74 2.33
CA ASP A 387 -2.28 -27.19 1.50
C ASP A 387 -1.53 -26.01 0.84
N GLN A 388 -1.89 -24.78 1.20
CA GLN A 388 -1.31 -23.56 0.59
C GLN A 388 -0.67 -22.68 1.65
N PRO A 389 0.38 -21.93 1.31
CA PRO A 389 0.90 -20.90 2.19
C PRO A 389 -0.14 -19.78 2.37
N LEU A 390 -0.47 -19.48 3.61
CA LEU A 390 -1.51 -18.51 3.95
C LEU A 390 -0.93 -17.37 4.76
N LEU A 391 -1.17 -16.13 4.32
CA LEU A 391 -0.91 -14.92 5.09
C LEU A 391 -2.21 -14.39 5.65
N VAL A 392 -2.26 -14.19 6.95
CA VAL A 392 -3.42 -13.59 7.61
C VAL A 392 -3.04 -12.20 8.09
N GLN A 393 -3.85 -11.22 7.72
CA GLN A 393 -3.64 -9.82 8.03
C GLN A 393 -4.78 -9.31 8.91
N LEU A 394 -4.44 -8.64 9.99
CA LEU A 394 -5.37 -7.80 10.75
C LEU A 394 -5.34 -6.39 10.20
N LEU A 395 -6.52 -5.82 10.01
CA LEU A 395 -6.74 -4.52 9.38
C LEU A 395 -7.43 -3.58 10.36
N ASP A 396 -7.19 -2.29 10.21
CA ASP A 396 -7.92 -1.24 10.92
C ASP A 396 -9.24 -0.88 10.21
N SER A 397 -9.97 0.09 10.75
CA SER A 397 -11.23 0.60 10.20
C SER A 397 -11.09 1.29 8.83
N GLN A 398 -9.87 1.51 8.35
CA GLN A 398 -9.57 2.09 7.04
C GLN A 398 -9.07 1.05 6.02
N ASP A 399 -9.20 -0.25 6.35
CA ASP A 399 -8.68 -1.36 5.54
C ASP A 399 -7.15 -1.33 5.39
N LYS A 400 -6.46 -0.77 6.39
CA LYS A 400 -5.00 -0.72 6.41
C LYS A 400 -4.46 -1.83 7.30
N MET A 401 -3.45 -2.54 6.82
CA MET A 401 -2.78 -3.60 7.55
C MET A 401 -2.12 -3.06 8.83
N VAL A 402 -2.46 -3.66 9.97
CA VAL A 402 -1.89 -3.40 11.30
C VAL A 402 -0.85 -4.45 11.65
N LYS A 403 -1.20 -5.72 11.42
CA LYS A 403 -0.33 -6.86 11.72
C LYS A 403 -0.55 -7.97 10.70
N GLN A 404 0.51 -8.70 10.37
CA GLN A 404 0.48 -9.84 9.46
C GLN A 404 1.21 -11.01 10.08
N VAL A 405 0.65 -12.19 9.92
CA VAL A 405 1.29 -13.45 10.32
C VAL A 405 1.09 -14.50 9.23
N LYS A 406 2.04 -15.41 9.12
CA LYS A 406 1.91 -16.60 8.30
C LYS A 406 1.17 -17.66 9.12
N ALA A 407 0.15 -18.28 8.55
CA ALA A 407 -0.52 -19.39 9.21
C ALA A 407 0.37 -20.65 9.18
N VAL A 408 0.48 -21.34 10.30
CA VAL A 408 1.20 -22.59 10.44
C VAL A 408 0.21 -23.70 10.74
N ASN A 409 0.14 -24.72 9.92
CA ASN A 409 -0.83 -25.82 10.04
C ASN A 409 -2.30 -25.33 10.12
N GLY A 410 -2.63 -24.30 9.35
CA GLY A 410 -3.96 -23.69 9.35
C GLY A 410 -4.28 -22.80 10.55
N VAL A 411 -3.30 -22.48 11.40
CA VAL A 411 -3.47 -21.61 12.56
C VAL A 411 -2.68 -20.33 12.39
N ALA A 412 -3.33 -19.18 12.54
CA ALA A 412 -2.69 -17.87 12.59
C ALA A 412 -2.79 -17.31 14.02
N GLU A 413 -1.63 -16.96 14.59
CA GLU A 413 -1.53 -16.50 15.98
C GLU A 413 -1.10 -15.04 16.03
N PHE A 414 -1.93 -14.20 16.63
CA PHE A 414 -1.65 -12.79 16.83
C PHE A 414 -1.47 -12.46 18.30
N TYR A 415 -0.26 -12.11 18.68
CA TYR A 415 0.08 -11.68 20.03
C TYR A 415 0.21 -10.16 20.11
N TYR A 416 0.13 -9.62 21.31
CA TYR A 416 0.32 -8.20 21.61
C TYR A 416 -0.63 -7.28 20.83
N LEU A 417 -1.89 -7.67 20.72
CA LEU A 417 -2.92 -6.86 20.07
C LEU A 417 -3.39 -5.74 21.00
N LYS A 418 -3.34 -4.51 20.53
CA LYS A 418 -3.90 -3.36 21.27
C LYS A 418 -5.43 -3.43 21.27
N PRO A 419 -6.09 -3.00 22.37
CA PRO A 419 -7.54 -2.95 22.44
C PRO A 419 -8.12 -2.03 21.38
N GLN A 420 -8.73 -2.62 20.37
CA GLN A 420 -9.47 -1.93 19.29
C GLN A 420 -10.29 -2.94 18.48
N LYS A 421 -11.01 -2.42 17.50
CA LYS A 421 -11.71 -3.21 16.50
C LYS A 421 -10.77 -3.53 15.34
N TYR A 422 -10.75 -4.80 14.98
CA TYR A 422 -9.97 -5.31 13.85
C TYR A 422 -10.91 -5.91 12.81
N TYR A 423 -10.44 -5.90 11.59
CA TYR A 423 -10.96 -6.68 10.47
C TYR A 423 -9.88 -7.64 10.02
N MET A 424 -10.24 -8.69 9.31
CA MET A 424 -9.26 -9.70 8.93
C MET A 424 -9.35 -10.03 7.44
N ARG A 425 -8.19 -10.19 6.83
CA ARG A 425 -7.99 -10.58 5.44
C ARG A 425 -7.00 -11.74 5.38
N LEU A 426 -7.28 -12.72 4.52
CA LEU A 426 -6.40 -13.82 4.20
C LEU A 426 -5.94 -13.69 2.75
N ILE A 427 -4.67 -13.94 2.50
CA ILE A 427 -4.04 -14.00 1.19
C ILE A 427 -3.48 -15.40 1.01
N VAL A 428 -3.74 -16.00 -0.14
CA VAL A 428 -3.08 -17.23 -0.55
C VAL A 428 -1.77 -16.87 -1.25
N ASP A 429 -0.68 -16.89 -0.50
CA ASP A 429 0.67 -16.53 -0.93
C ASP A 429 1.33 -17.70 -1.65
N ARG A 430 1.04 -17.84 -2.96
CA ARG A 430 1.42 -19.02 -3.73
C ARG A 430 2.92 -19.26 -3.85
N ASN A 431 3.70 -18.19 -3.82
CA ASN A 431 5.17 -18.24 -3.95
C ASN A 431 5.89 -18.08 -2.61
N ASP A 432 5.14 -17.93 -1.51
CA ASP A 432 5.65 -17.81 -0.13
C ASP A 432 6.62 -16.65 0.06
N ASN A 433 6.35 -15.52 -0.63
CA ASN A 433 7.19 -14.32 -0.55
C ASN A 433 6.76 -13.30 0.53
N GLY A 434 5.63 -13.53 1.20
CA GLY A 434 5.13 -12.70 2.29
C GLY A 434 4.37 -11.45 1.87
N VAL A 435 4.06 -11.29 0.58
CA VAL A 435 3.29 -10.18 0.01
C VAL A 435 2.27 -10.69 -0.99
N TRP A 436 1.22 -9.90 -1.23
CA TRP A 436 0.26 -10.21 -2.29
C TRP A 436 0.83 -9.89 -3.67
N ASP A 437 0.67 -10.82 -4.61
CA ASP A 437 1.11 -10.69 -5.98
C ASP A 437 -0.05 -10.54 -6.96
N THR A 438 0.09 -9.58 -7.88
CA THR A 438 -0.87 -9.35 -8.95
C THR A 438 -0.78 -10.42 -10.04
N GLY A 439 -1.76 -10.44 -10.95
CA GLY A 439 -1.77 -11.35 -12.10
C GLY A 439 -0.96 -10.82 -13.29
N ASP A 440 -0.77 -11.70 -14.27
CA ASP A 440 -0.11 -11.44 -15.54
C ASP A 440 -0.88 -12.15 -16.66
N TYR A 441 -1.49 -11.40 -17.58
CA TYR A 441 -2.34 -11.97 -18.63
C TYR A 441 -1.53 -12.76 -19.66
N ASP A 442 -0.33 -12.29 -20.00
CA ASP A 442 0.53 -12.94 -20.98
C ASP A 442 1.06 -14.30 -20.48
N LYS A 443 1.15 -14.47 -19.16
CA LYS A 443 1.52 -15.73 -18.51
C LYS A 443 0.31 -16.57 -18.09
N ASP A 444 -0.90 -16.13 -18.43
CA ASP A 444 -2.15 -16.77 -17.99
C ASP A 444 -2.24 -16.94 -16.47
N GLN A 445 -1.69 -15.98 -15.73
CA GLN A 445 -1.61 -16.01 -14.29
C GLN A 445 -2.62 -15.07 -13.66
N GLN A 446 -3.53 -15.62 -12.86
CA GLN A 446 -4.44 -14.85 -12.02
C GLN A 446 -3.69 -14.23 -10.84
N ALA A 447 -4.17 -13.08 -10.36
CA ALA A 447 -3.72 -12.52 -9.09
C ALA A 447 -3.92 -13.52 -7.94
N GLU A 448 -3.14 -13.38 -6.88
CA GLU A 448 -3.30 -14.18 -5.67
C GLU A 448 -4.67 -13.98 -5.03
N GLU A 449 -5.20 -15.07 -4.48
CA GLU A 449 -6.54 -15.08 -3.93
C GLU A 449 -6.60 -14.39 -2.58
N VAL A 450 -7.64 -13.59 -2.41
CA VAL A 450 -7.89 -12.82 -1.20
C VAL A 450 -9.27 -13.16 -0.67
N TYR A 451 -9.37 -13.33 0.64
CA TYR A 451 -10.60 -13.58 1.36
C TYR A 451 -10.71 -12.64 2.54
N TYR A 452 -11.94 -12.25 2.90
CA TYR A 452 -12.21 -11.42 4.06
C TYR A 452 -13.06 -12.17 5.08
N TYR A 453 -12.69 -12.03 6.35
CA TYR A 453 -13.55 -12.43 7.44
C TYR A 453 -14.72 -11.45 7.53
N PRO A 454 -15.97 -11.93 7.48
CA PRO A 454 -17.11 -11.04 7.26
C PRO A 454 -17.52 -10.22 8.47
N GLU A 455 -16.96 -10.50 9.63
CA GLU A 455 -17.34 -9.89 10.90
C GLU A 455 -16.21 -9.03 11.47
N GLU A 456 -16.56 -8.11 12.34
CA GLU A 456 -15.65 -7.27 13.10
C GLU A 456 -15.17 -8.05 14.34
N ILE A 457 -13.89 -7.97 14.65
CA ILE A 457 -13.28 -8.59 15.82
C ILE A 457 -12.96 -7.50 16.83
N GLU A 458 -13.66 -7.47 17.94
CA GLU A 458 -13.37 -6.56 19.05
C GLU A 458 -12.35 -7.19 19.98
N CYS A 459 -11.13 -6.66 20.00
CA CYS A 459 -10.10 -7.08 20.92
C CYS A 459 -10.07 -6.16 22.15
N LYS A 460 -10.04 -6.74 23.33
CA LYS A 460 -9.87 -6.02 24.61
C LYS A 460 -8.61 -6.50 25.32
N ALA A 461 -8.09 -5.68 26.20
CA ALA A 461 -6.96 -6.03 27.03
C ALA A 461 -7.24 -7.29 27.85
N LYS A 462 -6.26 -8.19 27.98
CA LYS A 462 -6.34 -9.47 28.69
C LYS A 462 -7.34 -10.49 28.09
N TRP A 463 -7.79 -10.27 26.86
CA TRP A 463 -8.66 -11.23 26.19
C TRP A 463 -7.85 -12.15 25.29
N ASP A 464 -8.10 -13.44 25.43
CA ASP A 464 -7.64 -14.49 24.52
C ASP A 464 -8.83 -14.90 23.65
N LEU A 465 -8.81 -14.45 22.40
CA LEU A 465 -9.85 -14.70 21.42
C LEU A 465 -9.47 -15.91 20.56
N THR A 466 -10.46 -16.72 20.25
CA THR A 466 -10.30 -17.80 19.27
C THR A 466 -11.43 -17.74 18.27
N GLU A 467 -11.04 -17.62 16.98
CA GLU A 467 -11.97 -17.59 15.85
C GLU A 467 -11.76 -18.83 14.99
N SER A 468 -12.84 -19.37 14.45
CA SER A 468 -12.80 -20.44 13.46
C SER A 468 -13.36 -19.89 12.15
N TRP A 469 -12.58 -19.97 11.09
CA TRP A 469 -12.91 -19.34 9.82
C TRP A 469 -12.76 -20.31 8.65
N ASP A 470 -13.85 -20.46 7.89
CA ASP A 470 -13.82 -21.04 6.56
C ASP A 470 -13.90 -19.92 5.51
N PRO A 471 -12.79 -19.58 4.85
CA PRO A 471 -12.77 -18.58 3.77
C PRO A 471 -13.70 -18.91 2.60
N MET A 472 -14.05 -20.17 2.40
CA MET A 472 -14.90 -20.64 1.29
C MET A 472 -16.41 -20.65 1.64
N ALA A 473 -16.79 -20.44 2.90
CA ALA A 473 -18.18 -20.56 3.34
C ALA A 473 -19.12 -19.49 2.77
N ARG A 474 -18.59 -18.34 2.35
CA ARG A 474 -19.36 -17.23 1.78
C ARG A 474 -18.85 -16.84 0.40
N GLU A 475 -19.77 -16.39 -0.46
CA GLU A 475 -19.43 -15.81 -1.75
C GLU A 475 -18.48 -14.60 -1.58
N LEU A 476 -17.46 -14.48 -2.42
CA LEU A 476 -16.46 -13.39 -2.38
C LEU A 476 -17.10 -12.00 -2.36
N SER A 477 -18.19 -11.82 -3.11
CA SER A 477 -18.94 -10.55 -3.19
C SER A 477 -19.58 -10.11 -1.86
N ARG A 478 -19.66 -11.00 -0.86
CA ARG A 478 -20.29 -10.78 0.43
C ARG A 478 -19.34 -10.93 1.62
N GLN A 479 -18.05 -11.14 1.36
CA GLN A 479 -17.08 -11.35 2.43
C GLN A 479 -16.60 -10.05 3.05
N LYS A 480 -16.27 -9.03 2.24
CA LYS A 480 -15.71 -7.78 2.75
C LYS A 480 -16.74 -7.02 3.58
N PRO A 481 -16.44 -6.70 4.86
CA PRO A 481 -17.34 -5.93 5.72
C PRO A 481 -17.63 -4.54 5.16
N GLY A 482 -18.91 -4.16 5.15
CA GLY A 482 -19.33 -2.85 4.64
C GLY A 482 -18.73 -1.65 5.40
N ALA A 483 -18.29 -1.87 6.66
CA ALA A 483 -17.66 -0.84 7.47
C ALA A 483 -16.33 -0.37 6.86
N ILE A 484 -15.52 -1.29 6.33
CA ILE A 484 -14.20 -1.03 5.71
C ILE A 484 -14.26 -0.94 4.18
N THR A 485 -15.43 -1.15 3.57
CA THR A 485 -15.63 -0.96 2.12
C THR A 485 -15.61 0.53 1.79
N LYS A 486 -14.69 0.96 0.95
CA LYS A 486 -14.50 2.36 0.55
C LYS A 486 -15.53 2.80 -0.49
N GLN A 487 -15.78 1.94 -1.48
CA GLN A 487 -16.79 2.18 -2.50
C GLN A 487 -18.19 2.06 -1.88
N LYS A 488 -18.86 3.18 -1.70
CA LYS A 488 -20.24 3.19 -1.17
C LYS A 488 -21.24 3.04 -2.31
N PRO A 489 -22.38 2.36 -2.05
CA PRO A 489 -23.48 2.31 -2.99
C PRO A 489 -23.96 3.70 -3.35
N ASP A 490 -24.35 3.90 -4.62
CA ASP A 490 -24.98 5.14 -5.02
C ASP A 490 -26.23 5.39 -4.18
N LYS A 491 -26.44 6.65 -3.79
CA LYS A 491 -27.69 7.03 -3.12
C LYS A 491 -28.83 6.71 -4.06
N GLU A 492 -29.84 5.98 -3.59
CA GLU A 492 -31.06 5.76 -4.35
C GLU A 492 -31.60 7.11 -4.80
N LYS A 493 -31.63 7.31 -6.12
CA LYS A 493 -32.31 8.48 -6.66
C LYS A 493 -33.78 8.33 -6.30
N LYS A 494 -34.26 9.08 -5.33
CA LYS A 494 -35.71 9.24 -5.12
C LYS A 494 -36.27 9.73 -6.44
N VAL A 495 -36.88 8.83 -7.21
CA VAL A 495 -37.55 9.20 -8.45
C VAL A 495 -38.67 10.13 -8.03
N LYS A 496 -38.42 11.44 -8.20
CA LYS A 496 -39.48 12.42 -8.02
C LYS A 496 -40.50 12.13 -9.09
N ASN A 497 -41.62 11.53 -8.70
CA ASN A 497 -42.74 11.32 -9.62
C ASN A 497 -43.29 12.70 -10.01
N GLN A 498 -42.77 13.25 -11.13
CA GLN A 498 -43.14 14.58 -11.60
C GLN A 498 -44.63 14.68 -11.89
N ASN A 499 -45.25 13.57 -12.33
CA ASN A 499 -46.69 13.51 -12.58
C ASN A 499 -47.47 13.61 -11.25
N ALA A 500 -47.04 12.92 -10.21
CA ALA A 500 -47.66 13.04 -8.86
C ALA A 500 -47.49 14.48 -8.31
N GLN A 501 -46.33 15.09 -8.50
CA GLN A 501 -46.10 16.48 -8.09
C GLN A 501 -46.94 17.48 -8.89
N ARG A 502 -47.11 17.25 -10.20
CA ARG A 502 -47.95 18.08 -11.04
C ARG A 502 -49.42 17.93 -10.67
N ALA A 503 -49.88 16.72 -10.44
CA ALA A 503 -51.24 16.43 -9.98
C ALA A 503 -51.54 17.10 -8.65
N ALA A 504 -50.61 17.02 -7.68
CA ALA A 504 -50.73 17.68 -6.37
C ALA A 504 -50.82 19.21 -6.52
N LYS A 505 -50.00 19.83 -7.40
CA LYS A 505 -50.06 21.27 -7.71
C LYS A 505 -51.40 21.69 -8.35
N LEU A 506 -52.02 20.79 -9.07
CA LEU A 506 -53.30 21.03 -9.77
C LEU A 506 -54.51 20.62 -8.90
N GLY A 507 -54.29 20.12 -7.69
CA GLY A 507 -55.37 19.61 -6.83
C GLY A 507 -56.06 18.35 -7.39
N ILE A 508 -55.44 17.60 -8.28
CA ILE A 508 -55.97 16.41 -8.92
C ILE A 508 -55.39 15.18 -8.26
N GLN A 509 -56.24 14.17 -8.05
CA GLN A 509 -55.80 12.87 -7.49
C GLN A 509 -54.94 12.15 -8.55
N TYR A 510 -53.68 11.87 -8.22
CA TYR A 510 -52.80 11.07 -9.11
C TYR A 510 -53.09 9.57 -8.92
N ILE A 511 -53.53 8.94 -9.99
CA ILE A 511 -53.70 7.49 -10.06
C ILE A 511 -52.53 6.93 -10.90
N PRO A 512 -51.58 6.22 -10.30
CA PRO A 512 -50.50 5.58 -11.08
C PRO A 512 -51.11 4.52 -11.98
N LYS A 513 -50.75 4.54 -13.28
CA LYS A 513 -51.05 3.41 -14.17
C LYS A 513 -50.26 2.20 -13.67
N MET A 514 -50.97 1.12 -13.35
CA MET A 514 -50.37 -0.20 -13.08
C MET A 514 -49.66 -0.71 -14.34
#